data_ae9d9bf4120a1098bad40bfec2e1407e
#
_entry.id   ae9d9bf4120a1098bad40bfec2e1407e
#
_cell.length_a   1.000
_cell.length_b   1.000
_cell.length_c   1.000
_cell.angle_alpha   90.00
_cell.angle_beta   90.00
_cell.angle_gamma   90.00
#
_symmetry.space_group_name_H-M   'P 1'
#
loop_
_entity.id
_entity.type
_entity.pdbx_description
1 polymer ?
#
loop_
_entity_poly.entity_id
_entity_poly.type
_entity_poly.pdbx_seq_one_letter_code
_entity_poly.pdbx_strand_id
1 'polypeptide(L)'
;QLLKKYKQRDRERQEQLTTDPMHPVQLPISDEVYILQKYRWLILSNQSNIRYHSDLRMDQHFHVLMNTYDYEDWLFRIDSNLKDFRDLKEQYVLFNSRNGGNPIAARTEIDDLIDIYKKSSYEMFRDFANLLEKYKDPIINSFIMVEKIGNGKIYDSRLSNGPIESINRKVKDLKRLGRGFRNFEHFRNRFLYATRSAPVLNGVSDYNPVTYFEEDEF
;
A
#
# COMPACT_ATOMS: atom_id res chain seq x y z
N GLN A 1 -15.57 -6.63 -2.64
CA GLN A 1 -16.89 -7.31 -2.54
C GLN A 1 -17.90 -6.69 -3.51
N LEU A 2 -18.13 -5.37 -3.51
CA LEU A 2 -19.12 -4.67 -4.34
C LEU A 2 -18.95 -4.96 -5.83
N LEU A 3 -17.75 -4.79 -6.38
CA LEU A 3 -17.46 -5.09 -7.78
C LEU A 3 -17.71 -6.58 -8.14
N LYS A 4 -17.41 -7.50 -7.22
CA LYS A 4 -17.71 -8.93 -7.43
C LYS A 4 -19.20 -9.18 -7.52
N LYS A 5 -20.00 -8.53 -6.66
CA LYS A 5 -21.47 -8.61 -6.65
C LYS A 5 -22.05 -8.16 -7.99
N TYR A 6 -21.64 -7.00 -8.52
CA TYR A 6 -22.16 -6.50 -9.77
C TYR A 6 -21.69 -7.32 -10.98
N LYS A 7 -20.45 -7.79 -10.99
CA LYS A 7 -19.98 -8.73 -12.05
C LYS A 7 -20.75 -10.05 -12.04
N GLN A 8 -21.09 -10.55 -10.87
CA GLN A 8 -21.88 -11.77 -10.76
C GLN A 8 -23.30 -11.55 -11.32
N ARG A 9 -23.92 -10.42 -10.97
CA ARG A 9 -25.23 -10.02 -11.53
C ARG A 9 -25.20 -9.93 -13.06
N ASP A 10 -24.15 -9.34 -13.63
CA ASP A 10 -24.00 -9.23 -15.09
C ASP A 10 -23.87 -10.61 -15.75
N ARG A 11 -23.13 -11.55 -15.14
CA ARG A 11 -23.02 -12.94 -15.61
C ARG A 11 -24.36 -13.66 -15.58
N GLU A 12 -25.07 -13.60 -14.46
CA GLU A 12 -26.38 -14.21 -14.30
C GLU A 12 -27.39 -13.68 -15.34
N ARG A 13 -27.36 -12.35 -15.59
CA ARG A 13 -28.17 -11.73 -16.65
C ARG A 13 -27.80 -12.25 -18.05
N GLN A 14 -26.51 -12.39 -18.33
CA GLN A 14 -26.04 -12.93 -19.60
C GLN A 14 -26.45 -14.39 -19.81
N GLU A 15 -26.32 -15.22 -18.76
CA GLU A 15 -26.73 -16.62 -18.75
C GLU A 15 -28.25 -16.77 -18.99
N GLN A 16 -29.07 -15.94 -18.32
CA GLN A 16 -30.54 -15.94 -18.51
C GLN A 16 -30.97 -15.58 -19.93
N LEU A 17 -30.24 -14.74 -20.61
CA LEU A 17 -30.55 -14.30 -21.97
C LEU A 17 -29.97 -15.22 -23.08
N THR A 18 -29.02 -16.07 -22.70
CA THR A 18 -28.42 -17.06 -23.61
C THR A 18 -29.30 -18.28 -23.71
N THR A 19 -30.09 -18.38 -24.78
CA THR A 19 -30.95 -19.54 -25.06
C THR A 19 -30.22 -20.68 -25.76
N ASP A 20 -29.17 -20.38 -26.51
CA ASP A 20 -28.32 -21.35 -27.21
C ASP A 20 -26.89 -21.31 -26.66
N PRO A 21 -26.39 -22.37 -26.02
CA PRO A 21 -25.02 -22.43 -25.48
C PRO A 21 -23.93 -22.29 -26.57
N MET A 22 -24.23 -22.62 -27.83
CA MET A 22 -23.27 -22.50 -28.93
C MET A 22 -23.14 -21.05 -29.45
N HIS A 23 -24.13 -20.22 -29.16
CA HIS A 23 -24.15 -18.80 -29.55
C HIS A 23 -24.50 -17.94 -28.34
N PRO A 24 -23.55 -17.75 -27.38
CA PRO A 24 -23.82 -16.97 -26.19
C PRO A 24 -24.07 -15.49 -26.54
N VAL A 25 -25.09 -14.92 -25.93
CA VAL A 25 -25.37 -13.49 -26.05
C VAL A 25 -24.29 -12.71 -25.33
N GLN A 26 -23.56 -11.82 -26.02
CA GLN A 26 -22.62 -10.91 -25.43
C GLN A 26 -23.32 -9.60 -25.07
N LEU A 27 -23.52 -9.37 -23.78
CA LEU A 27 -24.04 -8.10 -23.29
C LEU A 27 -22.88 -7.13 -22.96
N PRO A 28 -23.08 -5.83 -23.18
CA PRO A 28 -22.16 -4.84 -22.65
C PRO A 28 -22.13 -4.90 -21.13
N ILE A 29 -20.98 -4.53 -20.56
CA ILE A 29 -20.84 -4.42 -19.09
C ILE A 29 -21.80 -3.36 -18.56
N SER A 30 -22.38 -3.60 -17.37
CA SER A 30 -23.27 -2.63 -16.74
C SER A 30 -22.51 -1.37 -16.32
N ASP A 31 -23.23 -0.27 -16.19
CA ASP A 31 -22.70 1.04 -15.80
C ASP A 31 -21.97 0.96 -14.46
N GLU A 32 -22.54 0.22 -13.50
CA GLU A 32 -21.95 0.02 -12.19
C GLU A 32 -20.63 -0.74 -12.26
N VAL A 33 -20.55 -1.78 -13.09
CA VAL A 33 -19.30 -2.53 -13.30
C VAL A 33 -18.27 -1.66 -13.97
N TYR A 34 -18.64 -0.89 -14.99
CA TYR A 34 -17.75 0.04 -15.68
C TYR A 34 -17.15 1.07 -14.69
N ILE A 35 -18.01 1.77 -13.95
CA ILE A 35 -17.58 2.80 -12.98
C ILE A 35 -16.70 2.20 -11.88
N LEU A 36 -17.10 1.09 -11.27
CA LEU A 36 -16.33 0.43 -10.22
C LEU A 36 -14.99 -0.13 -10.71
N GLN A 37 -14.87 -0.53 -11.99
CA GLN A 37 -13.59 -0.99 -12.54
C GLN A 37 -12.63 0.15 -12.81
N LYS A 38 -13.12 1.19 -13.48
CA LYS A 38 -12.29 2.25 -14.03
C LYS A 38 -11.99 3.36 -13.01
N TYR A 39 -12.95 3.68 -12.14
CA TYR A 39 -12.90 4.87 -11.28
C TYR A 39 -12.84 4.58 -9.78
N ARG A 40 -12.82 3.31 -9.33
CA ARG A 40 -12.68 2.98 -7.90
C ARG A 40 -11.47 3.62 -7.23
N TRP A 41 -10.46 4.01 -7.99
CA TRP A 41 -9.28 4.68 -7.47
C TRP A 41 -9.61 6.03 -6.81
N LEU A 42 -10.71 6.70 -7.18
CA LEU A 42 -11.22 7.91 -6.53
C LEU A 42 -11.56 7.68 -5.04
N ILE A 43 -11.95 6.45 -4.69
CA ILE A 43 -12.21 6.07 -3.29
C ILE A 43 -10.96 5.53 -2.60
N LEU A 44 -10.15 4.75 -3.31
CA LEU A 44 -9.02 4.02 -2.73
C LEU A 44 -7.78 4.89 -2.54
N SER A 45 -7.55 5.86 -3.42
CA SER A 45 -6.42 6.79 -3.31
C SER A 45 -6.62 7.79 -2.18
N ASN A 46 -5.53 8.33 -1.62
CA ASN A 46 -5.61 9.42 -0.67
C ASN A 46 -6.17 10.66 -1.37
N GLN A 47 -7.12 11.32 -0.73
CA GLN A 47 -7.83 12.46 -1.32
C GLN A 47 -6.86 13.59 -1.71
N SER A 48 -5.82 13.81 -0.92
CA SER A 48 -4.75 14.79 -1.23
C SER A 48 -3.97 14.50 -2.52
N ASN A 49 -3.97 13.26 -3.00
CA ASN A 49 -3.26 12.84 -4.20
C ASN A 49 -4.17 12.83 -5.44
N ILE A 50 -5.47 13.03 -5.28
CA ILE A 50 -6.43 13.04 -6.38
C ILE A 50 -6.39 14.41 -7.04
N ARG A 51 -6.07 14.44 -8.32
CA ARG A 51 -6.21 15.64 -9.15
C ARG A 51 -7.60 15.64 -9.78
N TYR A 52 -8.47 16.48 -9.26
CA TYR A 52 -9.79 16.68 -9.84
C TYR A 52 -9.69 17.60 -11.08
N HIS A 53 -10.25 17.14 -12.17
CA HIS A 53 -10.35 17.91 -13.41
C HIS A 53 -11.81 18.32 -13.61
N SER A 54 -12.02 19.61 -13.79
CA SER A 54 -13.33 20.17 -14.12
C SER A 54 -13.63 20.10 -15.63
N ASP A 55 -12.60 19.85 -16.45
CA ASP A 55 -12.76 19.74 -17.90
C ASP A 55 -13.65 18.55 -18.26
N LEU A 56 -14.70 18.85 -18.98
CA LEU A 56 -15.63 17.85 -19.47
C LEU A 56 -15.00 17.08 -20.65
N ARG A 57 -15.01 15.77 -20.58
CA ARG A 57 -14.55 14.88 -21.64
C ARG A 57 -15.64 13.88 -21.98
N MET A 58 -15.75 13.53 -23.28
CA MET A 58 -16.70 12.54 -23.72
C MET A 58 -16.33 11.17 -23.14
N ASP A 59 -17.19 10.63 -22.29
CA ASP A 59 -17.06 9.23 -21.85
C ASP A 59 -17.66 8.30 -22.92
N GLN A 60 -16.86 7.33 -23.36
CA GLN A 60 -17.23 6.44 -24.47
C GLN A 60 -18.28 5.39 -24.07
N HIS A 61 -18.44 5.12 -22.77
CA HIS A 61 -19.42 4.15 -22.31
C HIS A 61 -20.82 4.80 -22.17
N PHE A 62 -20.83 6.01 -21.57
CA PHE A 62 -22.10 6.73 -21.36
C PHE A 62 -22.53 7.61 -22.54
N HIS A 63 -21.60 7.91 -23.46
CA HIS A 63 -21.81 8.86 -24.57
C HIS A 63 -22.24 10.26 -24.09
N VAL A 64 -21.75 10.69 -22.93
CA VAL A 64 -21.99 12.01 -22.35
C VAL A 64 -20.67 12.66 -21.92
N LEU A 65 -20.68 13.97 -21.81
CA LEU A 65 -19.56 14.73 -21.30
C LEU A 65 -19.52 14.60 -19.76
N MET A 66 -18.40 14.13 -19.23
CA MET A 66 -18.19 13.89 -17.79
C MET A 66 -16.82 14.40 -17.35
N ASN A 67 -16.73 14.77 -16.11
CA ASN A 67 -15.48 15.12 -15.43
C ASN A 67 -15.23 14.22 -14.21
N THR A 68 -14.15 14.49 -13.46
CA THR A 68 -13.78 13.65 -12.30
C THR A 68 -14.84 13.66 -11.20
N TYR A 69 -15.52 14.78 -11.01
CA TYR A 69 -16.58 14.91 -9.99
C TYR A 69 -17.81 14.07 -10.34
N ASP A 70 -18.18 14.02 -11.63
CA ASP A 70 -19.32 13.23 -12.10
C ASP A 70 -19.08 11.73 -11.84
N TYR A 71 -17.85 11.23 -12.07
CA TYR A 71 -17.50 9.84 -11.79
C TYR A 71 -17.50 9.51 -10.29
N GLU A 72 -17.10 10.46 -9.45
CA GLU A 72 -17.17 10.31 -8.00
C GLU A 72 -18.63 10.25 -7.54
N ASP A 73 -19.48 11.12 -8.05
CA ASP A 73 -20.91 11.11 -7.76
C ASP A 73 -21.58 9.79 -8.19
N TRP A 74 -21.19 9.25 -9.33
CA TRP A 74 -21.64 7.93 -9.76
C TRP A 74 -21.25 6.82 -8.77
N LEU A 75 -20.02 6.83 -8.27
CA LEU A 75 -19.59 5.86 -7.26
C LEU A 75 -20.47 5.92 -6.00
N PHE A 76 -20.79 7.13 -5.52
CA PHE A 76 -21.63 7.29 -4.33
C PHE A 76 -23.11 6.95 -4.58
N ARG A 77 -23.60 7.05 -5.81
CA ARG A 77 -24.93 6.57 -6.20
C ARG A 77 -25.01 5.05 -6.24
N ILE A 78 -23.94 4.37 -6.64
CA ILE A 78 -23.88 2.90 -6.64
C ILE A 78 -24.00 2.36 -5.21
N ASP A 79 -23.30 2.98 -4.25
CA ASP A 79 -23.37 2.62 -2.85
C ASP A 79 -23.00 3.84 -2.00
N SER A 80 -23.98 4.37 -1.27
CA SER A 80 -23.79 5.55 -0.39
C SER A 80 -22.75 5.32 0.71
N ASN A 81 -22.54 4.06 1.12
CA ASN A 81 -21.52 3.71 2.12
C ASN A 81 -20.09 3.98 1.64
N LEU A 82 -19.85 4.10 0.32
CA LEU A 82 -18.52 4.38 -0.22
C LEU A 82 -17.99 5.73 0.23
N LYS A 83 -18.87 6.71 0.47
CA LYS A 83 -18.51 8.01 1.04
C LYS A 83 -18.00 7.85 2.47
N ASP A 84 -18.75 7.15 3.31
CA ASP A 84 -18.35 6.90 4.71
C ASP A 84 -17.05 6.11 4.79
N PHE A 85 -16.87 5.11 3.91
CA PHE A 85 -15.63 4.34 3.85
C PHE A 85 -14.43 5.21 3.48
N ARG A 86 -14.62 6.13 2.53
CA ARG A 86 -13.57 7.09 2.18
C ARG A 86 -13.26 8.00 3.36
N ASP A 87 -14.26 8.56 3.99
CA ASP A 87 -14.09 9.52 5.08
C ASP A 87 -13.39 8.86 6.29
N LEU A 88 -13.78 7.64 6.66
CA LEU A 88 -13.09 6.86 7.69
C LEU A 88 -11.64 6.53 7.30
N LYS A 89 -11.39 6.13 6.05
CA LYS A 89 -10.03 5.89 5.56
C LYS A 89 -9.16 7.17 5.64
N GLU A 90 -9.71 8.32 5.23
CA GLU A 90 -8.98 9.59 5.26
C GLU A 90 -8.60 10.01 6.68
N GLN A 91 -9.37 9.66 7.70
CA GLN A 91 -8.98 9.91 9.10
C GLN A 91 -7.66 9.22 9.46
N TYR A 92 -7.45 7.96 9.02
CA TYR A 92 -6.18 7.28 9.23
C TYR A 92 -5.04 7.91 8.42
N VAL A 93 -5.31 8.34 7.20
CA VAL A 93 -4.33 9.04 6.36
C VAL A 93 -3.91 10.36 7.02
N LEU A 94 -4.85 11.13 7.55
CA LEU A 94 -4.60 12.37 8.28
C LEU A 94 -3.81 12.13 9.56
N PHE A 95 -4.17 11.12 10.35
CA PHE A 95 -3.41 10.68 11.51
C PHE A 95 -1.94 10.44 11.16
N ASN A 96 -1.68 9.67 10.10
CA ASN A 96 -0.32 9.38 9.66
C ASN A 96 0.45 10.63 9.19
N SER A 97 -0.22 11.55 8.51
CA SER A 97 0.42 12.76 7.96
C SER A 97 0.73 13.79 9.04
N ARG A 98 -0.15 13.96 10.04
CA ARG A 98 0.01 14.96 11.12
C ARG A 98 1.09 14.56 12.12
N ASN A 99 1.23 13.28 12.40
CA ASN A 99 2.10 12.77 13.45
C ASN A 99 3.52 12.42 12.99
N GLY A 100 3.92 12.84 11.78
CA GLY A 100 5.29 12.65 11.29
C GLY A 100 6.32 13.31 12.21
N GLY A 101 7.14 12.50 12.91
CA GLY A 101 8.14 13.00 13.83
C GLY A 101 7.63 13.32 15.26
N ASN A 102 6.38 13.04 15.55
CA ASN A 102 5.80 13.30 16.88
C ASN A 102 5.11 12.06 17.47
N PRO A 103 5.87 11.11 18.04
CA PRO A 103 5.30 9.89 18.63
C PRO A 103 4.43 10.17 19.87
N ILE A 104 4.64 11.30 20.56
CA ILE A 104 3.84 11.68 21.75
C ILE A 104 2.43 12.07 21.33
N ALA A 105 2.27 12.93 20.32
CA ALA A 105 0.98 13.28 19.76
C ALA A 105 0.29 12.06 19.14
N ALA A 106 1.05 11.22 18.42
CA ALA A 106 0.54 9.99 17.84
C ALA A 106 -0.08 9.06 18.90
N ARG A 107 0.49 9.01 20.11
CA ARG A 107 -0.03 8.17 21.20
C ARG A 107 -1.42 8.60 21.68
N THR A 108 -1.68 9.89 21.71
CA THR A 108 -3.00 10.43 22.09
C THR A 108 -4.01 10.29 20.95
N GLU A 109 -3.63 10.71 19.75
CA GLU A 109 -4.53 10.69 18.61
C GLU A 109 -4.93 9.28 18.15
N ILE A 110 -4.08 8.26 18.38
CA ILE A 110 -4.42 6.89 17.99
C ILE A 110 -5.57 6.32 18.85
N ASP A 111 -5.69 6.73 20.11
CA ASP A 111 -6.79 6.29 20.98
C ASP A 111 -8.12 6.86 20.50
N ASP A 112 -8.16 8.13 20.14
CA ASP A 112 -9.33 8.77 19.55
C ASP A 112 -9.75 8.08 18.25
N LEU A 113 -8.78 7.74 17.41
CA LEU A 113 -9.03 7.05 16.15
C LEU A 113 -9.58 5.63 16.36
N ILE A 114 -9.02 4.89 17.31
CA ILE A 114 -9.50 3.56 17.71
C ILE A 114 -10.97 3.65 18.18
N ASP A 115 -11.28 4.63 18.99
CA ASP A 115 -12.64 4.85 19.51
C ASP A 115 -13.64 5.16 18.40
N ILE A 116 -13.26 5.99 17.43
CA ILE A 116 -14.09 6.30 16.26
C ILE A 116 -14.39 5.02 15.49
N TYR A 117 -13.37 4.19 15.23
CA TYR A 117 -13.54 2.96 14.46
C TYR A 117 -14.32 1.88 15.23
N LYS A 118 -14.14 1.75 16.54
CA LYS A 118 -14.94 0.85 17.38
C LYS A 118 -16.42 1.19 17.36
N LYS A 119 -16.77 2.47 17.27
CA LYS A 119 -18.15 2.96 17.18
C LYS A 119 -18.75 2.88 15.77
N SER A 120 -17.94 2.52 14.77
CA SER A 120 -18.40 2.41 13.38
C SER A 120 -19.46 1.31 13.21
N SER A 121 -20.47 1.56 12.38
CA SER A 121 -21.47 0.56 11.97
C SER A 121 -20.85 -0.55 11.10
N TYR A 122 -19.67 -0.33 10.54
CA TYR A 122 -19.01 -1.23 9.59
C TYR A 122 -18.04 -2.18 10.30
N GLU A 123 -18.27 -3.48 10.19
CA GLU A 123 -17.45 -4.53 10.79
C GLU A 123 -15.96 -4.38 10.45
N MET A 124 -15.66 -4.11 9.18
CA MET A 124 -14.28 -3.94 8.68
C MET A 124 -13.50 -2.86 9.47
N PHE A 125 -14.15 -1.75 9.84
CA PHE A 125 -13.50 -0.70 10.63
C PHE A 125 -13.37 -1.06 12.11
N ARG A 126 -14.31 -1.83 12.66
CA ARG A 126 -14.17 -2.39 14.01
C ARG A 126 -13.02 -3.38 14.10
N ASP A 127 -12.87 -4.24 13.08
CA ASP A 127 -11.73 -5.16 12.98
C ASP A 127 -10.41 -4.41 12.84
N PHE A 128 -10.42 -3.32 12.06
CA PHE A 128 -9.25 -2.46 11.93
C PHE A 128 -8.91 -1.75 13.26
N ALA A 129 -9.90 -1.32 14.04
CA ALA A 129 -9.69 -0.79 15.38
C ALA A 129 -8.98 -1.79 16.30
N ASN A 130 -9.42 -3.07 16.30
CA ASN A 130 -8.79 -4.13 17.07
C ASN A 130 -7.33 -4.35 16.64
N LEU A 131 -7.05 -4.23 15.35
CA LEU A 131 -5.70 -4.33 14.81
C LEU A 131 -4.83 -3.13 15.22
N LEU A 132 -5.37 -1.91 15.19
CA LEU A 132 -4.67 -0.70 15.66
C LEU A 132 -4.36 -0.80 17.16
N GLU A 133 -5.29 -1.28 17.97
CA GLU A 133 -5.10 -1.49 19.41
C GLU A 133 -4.00 -2.51 19.69
N LYS A 134 -4.02 -3.65 18.97
CA LYS A 134 -3.00 -4.70 19.08
C LYS A 134 -1.59 -4.21 18.73
N TYR A 135 -1.47 -3.38 17.70
CA TYR A 135 -0.19 -2.89 17.19
C TYR A 135 0.07 -1.41 17.53
N LYS A 136 -0.57 -0.88 18.58
CA LYS A 136 -0.50 0.52 18.97
C LYS A 136 0.94 0.99 19.14
N ASP A 137 1.74 0.31 19.98
CA ASP A 137 3.12 0.71 20.26
C ASP A 137 4.05 0.62 19.03
N PRO A 138 4.04 -0.44 18.20
CA PRO A 138 4.75 -0.46 16.93
C PRO A 138 4.36 0.68 15.98
N ILE A 139 3.07 1.02 15.90
CA ILE A 139 2.60 2.12 15.07
C ILE A 139 3.14 3.45 15.58
N ILE A 140 3.07 3.72 16.89
CA ILE A 140 3.60 4.94 17.50
C ILE A 140 5.11 5.04 17.28
N ASN A 141 5.84 3.94 17.46
CA ASN A 141 7.28 3.90 17.23
C ASN A 141 7.67 4.17 15.78
N SER A 142 6.78 3.90 14.82
CA SER A 142 7.02 4.24 13.42
C SER A 142 7.07 5.74 13.13
N PHE A 143 6.61 6.58 14.06
CA PHE A 143 6.69 8.04 13.96
C PHE A 143 8.02 8.61 14.50
N ILE A 144 8.88 7.79 15.10
CA ILE A 144 10.23 8.21 15.53
C ILE A 144 11.04 8.56 14.28
N MET A 145 11.65 9.75 14.29
CA MET A 145 12.56 10.20 13.24
C MET A 145 13.98 9.76 13.57
N VAL A 146 14.69 9.31 12.55
CA VAL A 146 16.12 8.95 12.64
C VAL A 146 16.87 9.61 11.50
N GLU A 147 18.06 10.09 11.80
CA GLU A 147 18.96 10.61 10.79
C GLU A 147 19.44 9.47 9.88
N LYS A 148 19.38 9.70 8.59
CA LYS A 148 19.91 8.80 7.57
C LYS A 148 20.88 9.53 6.68
N ILE A 149 21.91 8.83 6.23
CA ILE A 149 22.86 9.32 5.25
C ILE A 149 22.55 8.68 3.91
N GLY A 150 22.31 9.49 2.89
CA GLY A 150 22.10 9.03 1.52
C GLY A 150 22.61 10.05 0.51
N ASN A 151 23.31 9.58 -0.49
CA ASN A 151 23.91 10.44 -1.54
C ASN A 151 24.77 11.59 -0.98
N GLY A 152 25.52 11.34 0.12
CA GLY A 152 26.35 12.34 0.78
C GLY A 152 25.58 13.42 1.56
N LYS A 153 24.29 13.27 1.77
CA LYS A 153 23.45 14.21 2.55
C LYS A 153 22.84 13.50 3.75
N ILE A 154 22.74 14.23 4.84
CA ILE A 154 22.00 13.81 6.04
C ILE A 154 20.56 14.28 5.88
N TYR A 155 19.61 13.40 6.14
CA TYR A 155 18.19 13.72 6.13
C TYR A 155 17.42 12.92 7.19
N ASP A 156 16.39 13.52 7.74
CA ASP A 156 15.51 12.85 8.68
C ASP A 156 14.52 11.95 7.96
N SER A 157 14.33 10.76 8.46
CA SER A 157 13.39 9.78 7.95
C SER A 157 12.72 9.03 9.09
N ARG A 158 11.46 8.66 8.90
CA ARG A 158 10.79 7.78 9.87
C ARG A 158 11.53 6.45 10.02
N LEU A 159 11.54 5.94 11.24
CA LEU A 159 12.01 4.58 11.51
C LEU A 159 11.15 3.58 10.72
N SER A 160 11.78 2.76 9.91
CA SER A 160 11.08 1.80 9.05
C SER A 160 11.90 0.52 8.86
N ASN A 161 11.22 -0.55 8.50
CA ASN A 161 11.84 -1.83 8.14
C ASN A 161 12.49 -1.82 6.74
N GLY A 162 12.44 -0.70 6.03
CA GLY A 162 13.00 -0.57 4.67
C GLY A 162 14.43 -1.09 4.50
N PRO A 163 15.38 -0.79 5.40
CA PRO A 163 16.73 -1.35 5.33
C PRO A 163 16.75 -2.88 5.39
N ILE A 164 15.98 -3.49 6.30
CA ILE A 164 15.89 -4.96 6.44
C ILE A 164 15.23 -5.57 5.20
N GLU A 165 14.16 -4.95 4.70
CA GLU A 165 13.48 -5.39 3.48
C GLU A 165 14.41 -5.33 2.26
N SER A 166 15.23 -4.27 2.17
CA SER A 166 16.25 -4.13 1.11
C SER A 166 17.27 -5.26 1.17
N ILE A 167 17.76 -5.60 2.37
CA ILE A 167 18.71 -6.70 2.59
C ILE A 167 18.04 -8.04 2.21
N ASN A 168 16.81 -8.27 2.67
CA ASN A 168 16.06 -9.49 2.35
C ASN A 168 15.82 -9.63 0.84
N ARG A 169 15.63 -8.53 0.12
CA ARG A 169 15.54 -8.52 -1.34
C ARG A 169 16.84 -8.95 -1.97
N LYS A 170 17.98 -8.42 -1.52
CA LYS A 170 19.31 -8.84 -2.01
C LYS A 170 19.57 -10.34 -1.83
N VAL A 171 19.13 -10.91 -0.69
CA VAL A 171 19.18 -12.36 -0.46
C VAL A 171 18.42 -13.14 -1.53
N LYS A 172 17.18 -12.70 -1.83
CA LYS A 172 16.33 -13.33 -2.85
C LYS A 172 16.93 -13.20 -4.26
N ASP A 173 17.48 -12.04 -4.58
CA ASP A 173 18.08 -11.78 -5.89
C ASP A 173 19.36 -12.61 -6.09
N LEU A 174 20.21 -12.72 -5.08
CA LEU A 174 21.38 -13.61 -5.13
C LEU A 174 20.99 -15.07 -5.34
N LYS A 175 19.93 -15.54 -4.67
CA LYS A 175 19.40 -16.88 -4.89
C LYS A 175 18.96 -17.11 -6.34
N ARG A 176 18.26 -16.14 -6.92
CA ARG A 176 17.79 -16.19 -8.32
C ARG A 176 18.95 -16.18 -9.31
N LEU A 177 19.91 -15.27 -9.14
CA LEU A 177 21.10 -15.15 -10.00
C LEU A 177 21.99 -16.39 -9.95
N GLY A 178 22.10 -17.03 -8.78
CA GLY A 178 22.88 -18.24 -8.61
C GLY A 178 22.16 -19.53 -9.02
N ARG A 179 20.92 -19.45 -9.57
CA ARG A 179 20.09 -20.62 -9.93
C ARG A 179 19.97 -21.66 -8.81
N GLY A 180 20.07 -21.18 -7.56
CA GLY A 180 20.13 -22.00 -6.36
C GLY A 180 21.57 -22.29 -5.91
N PHE A 181 21.77 -22.26 -4.61
CA PHE A 181 23.04 -22.63 -3.98
C PHE A 181 22.88 -23.98 -3.25
N ARG A 182 23.75 -24.94 -3.54
CA ARG A 182 23.78 -26.23 -2.83
C ARG A 182 24.54 -26.14 -1.51
N ASN A 183 25.48 -25.20 -1.42
CA ASN A 183 26.33 -24.99 -0.25
C ASN A 183 25.98 -23.64 0.42
N PHE A 184 25.57 -23.70 1.69
CA PHE A 184 25.21 -22.51 2.45
C PHE A 184 26.40 -21.57 2.68
N GLU A 185 27.59 -22.10 2.94
CA GLU A 185 28.79 -21.28 3.16
C GLU A 185 29.15 -20.46 1.92
N HIS A 186 29.08 -21.04 0.73
CA HIS A 186 29.29 -20.30 -0.50
C HIS A 186 28.24 -19.21 -0.71
N PHE A 187 26.96 -19.48 -0.38
CA PHE A 187 25.90 -18.50 -0.44
C PHE A 187 26.16 -17.35 0.56
N ARG A 188 26.47 -17.69 1.82
CA ARG A 188 26.77 -16.73 2.89
C ARG A 188 27.92 -15.81 2.49
N ASN A 189 29.04 -16.39 2.05
CA ASN A 189 30.23 -15.62 1.66
C ASN A 189 29.93 -14.68 0.48
N ARG A 190 29.17 -15.12 -0.51
CA ARG A 190 28.76 -14.29 -1.64
C ARG A 190 27.79 -13.19 -1.21
N PHE A 191 26.90 -13.47 -0.28
CA PHE A 191 25.99 -12.47 0.29
C PHE A 191 26.76 -11.40 1.08
N LEU A 192 27.66 -11.79 1.98
CA LEU A 192 28.49 -10.88 2.75
C LEU A 192 29.36 -10.01 1.82
N TYR A 193 29.93 -10.60 0.78
CA TYR A 193 30.67 -9.84 -0.22
C TYR A 193 29.82 -8.83 -0.96
N ALA A 194 28.63 -9.20 -1.39
CA ALA A 194 27.72 -8.32 -2.15
C ALA A 194 27.06 -7.23 -1.30
N THR A 195 27.02 -7.39 0.02
CA THR A 195 26.38 -6.43 0.94
C THR A 195 27.37 -5.56 1.70
N ARG A 196 28.67 -5.81 1.57
CA ARG A 196 29.67 -4.98 2.23
C ARG A 196 29.63 -3.54 1.74
N SER A 197 29.89 -2.61 2.62
CA SER A 197 29.95 -1.17 2.34
C SER A 197 31.33 -0.70 1.88
N ALA A 198 32.36 -1.52 2.09
CA ALA A 198 33.74 -1.18 1.69
C ALA A 198 33.96 -1.42 0.20
N PRO A 199 34.65 -0.51 -0.51
CA PRO A 199 34.99 -0.71 -1.92
C PRO A 199 35.93 -1.92 -2.10
N VAL A 200 35.77 -2.64 -3.21
CA VAL A 200 36.74 -3.67 -3.63
C VAL A 200 37.92 -2.96 -4.26
N LEU A 201 39.02 -2.91 -3.56
CA LEU A 201 40.29 -2.49 -4.18
C LEU A 201 40.78 -3.64 -5.04
N ASN A 202 40.79 -3.45 -6.37
CA ASN A 202 41.31 -4.42 -7.33
C ASN A 202 42.79 -4.64 -7.05
N GLY A 203 43.16 -5.81 -6.56
CA GLY A 203 44.52 -6.31 -6.54
C GLY A 203 45.44 -5.84 -5.43
N VAL A 204 44.97 -5.13 -4.41
CA VAL A 204 45.79 -4.75 -3.26
C VAL A 204 45.32 -5.51 -2.02
N SER A 205 46.23 -6.24 -1.42
CA SER A 205 46.02 -7.14 -0.28
C SER A 205 45.86 -6.45 1.09
N ASP A 206 45.62 -5.14 1.11
CA ASP A 206 45.46 -4.37 2.35
C ASP A 206 43.98 -4.38 2.81
N TYR A 207 43.32 -5.54 2.77
CA TYR A 207 42.05 -5.75 3.41
C TYR A 207 42.33 -5.90 4.91
N ASN A 208 42.19 -4.80 5.62
CA ASN A 208 42.02 -4.83 7.09
C ASN A 208 40.54 -5.11 7.35
N PRO A 209 40.16 -6.30 7.84
CA PRO A 209 38.78 -6.55 8.20
C PRO A 209 38.43 -5.61 9.35
N VAL A 210 37.65 -4.56 9.07
CA VAL A 210 37.04 -3.77 10.13
C VAL A 210 36.16 -4.74 10.90
N THR A 211 36.60 -5.08 12.09
CA THR A 211 35.84 -5.84 13.06
C THR A 211 34.68 -4.97 13.49
N TYR A 212 33.47 -5.25 12.99
CA TYR A 212 32.22 -4.60 13.38
C TYR A 212 31.70 -5.11 14.75
N PHE A 213 32.58 -5.60 15.61
CA PHE A 213 32.28 -5.93 16.98
C PHE A 213 33.32 -5.23 17.84
N GLU A 214 33.10 -3.96 18.14
CA GLU A 214 33.55 -3.46 19.42
C GLU A 214 32.64 -4.16 20.44
N GLU A 215 33.26 -5.06 21.21
CA GLU A 215 32.64 -5.60 22.41
C GLU A 215 32.47 -4.41 23.35
N ASP A 216 31.24 -3.95 23.51
CA ASP A 216 30.91 -3.06 24.63
C ASP A 216 31.21 -3.84 25.90
N GLU A 217 32.31 -3.52 26.54
CA GLU A 217 32.62 -3.94 27.90
C GLU A 217 31.51 -3.45 28.84
N PHE A 218 30.94 -4.41 29.56
CA PHE A 218 30.03 -4.19 30.69
C PHE A 218 30.66 -3.39 31.82
#